data_bf5c1e253f8fa772582e0ded7b8756b3
#
_entry.id   bf5c1e253f8fa772582e0ded7b8756b3
#
_cell.length_a   1.000
_cell.length_b   1.000
_cell.length_c   1.000
_cell.angle_alpha   90.00
_cell.angle_beta   90.00
_cell.angle_gamma   90.00
#
_symmetry.space_group_name_H-M   'P 1'
#
loop_
_entity.id
_entity.type
_entity.pdbx_description
1 polymer ?
#
loop_
_entity_poly.entity_id
_entity_poly.type
_entity_poly.pdbx_seq_one_letter_code
_entity_poly.pdbx_strand_id
1 'polypeptide(L)'
;MLGSTVFSMAEARAIELSGAWATHADLCSQVFTKKDNRVVYAEFSELFGSGFIIDGDRIRGRAATCSIKSRKQEGDSLELSAACASSVMTQDVGFSLKIIDDNTISRSFPEIAGMSQNYTRCKL
;
A
#
# COMPACT_ATOMS: atom_id res chain seq x y z
N MET A 1 -16.99 -2.07 40.63
CA MET A 1 -16.86 -1.99 40.04
C MET A 1 -16.40 -1.78 39.17
N LEU A 2 -16.22 -1.55 38.71
CA LEU A 2 -16.02 -1.34 37.90
C LEU A 2 -15.34 -1.23 37.09
N GLY A 3 -14.84 -1.23 36.74
CA GLY A 3 -14.31 -1.14 36.08
C GLY A 3 -14.07 -1.07 35.03
N SER A 4 -14.27 -0.81 34.48
CA SER A 4 -14.21 -0.78 33.36
C SER A 4 -13.42 -0.41 32.67
N THR A 5 -12.87 -0.32 32.49
CA THR A 5 -12.10 0.05 31.91
C THR A 5 -11.86 -0.03 30.79
N VAL A 6 -11.98 0.34 30.18
CA VAL A 6 -11.91 0.37 29.05
C VAL A 6 -10.90 0.66 28.43
N PHE A 7 -10.25 0.48 28.05
CA PHE A 7 -9.32 0.70 27.33
C PHE A 7 -9.29 1.01 26.29
N SER A 8 -9.27 1.68 26.01
CA SER A 8 -9.24 2.20 25.05
C SER A 8 -8.65 1.77 24.17
N MET A 9 -8.34 1.26 23.95
CA MET A 9 -7.80 0.87 23.14
C MET A 9 -7.45 1.46 22.26
N ALA A 10 -7.14 2.12 22.27
CA ALA A 10 -6.63 2.81 21.41
C ALA A 10 -6.10 2.09 20.51
N GLU A 11 -6.47 1.32 20.10
CA GLU A 11 -5.88 0.71 19.30
C GLU A 11 -5.80 1.26 18.13
N ALA A 12 -4.88 1.15 17.45
CA ALA A 12 -4.76 1.56 16.17
C ALA A 12 -5.82 1.05 15.41
N ARG A 13 -6.60 1.82 14.78
CA ARG A 13 -7.52 1.34 13.96
C ARG A 13 -6.91 0.82 12.79
N ALA A 14 -7.34 -0.20 12.20
CA ALA A 14 -6.87 -0.71 10.93
C ALA A 14 -7.02 0.37 9.89
N ILE A 15 -5.95 0.72 9.23
CA ILE A 15 -6.03 1.71 8.16
C ILE A 15 -6.69 1.06 6.95
N GLU A 16 -7.51 1.83 6.25
CA GLU A 16 -8.05 1.39 4.98
C GLU A 16 -6.99 1.62 3.92
N LEU A 17 -6.50 0.56 3.32
CA LEU A 17 -5.41 0.66 2.36
C LEU A 17 -5.87 0.77 0.92
N SER A 18 -7.13 0.49 0.62
CA SER A 18 -7.58 0.51 -0.77
C SER A 18 -7.39 1.88 -1.40
N GLY A 19 -6.93 1.89 -2.62
CA GLY A 19 -6.68 3.13 -3.34
C GLY A 19 -5.42 3.04 -4.15
N ALA A 20 -5.09 4.15 -4.79
CA ALA A 20 -3.88 4.27 -5.59
C ALA A 20 -2.85 5.06 -4.80
N TRP A 21 -1.65 4.54 -4.77
CA TRP A 21 -0.56 5.13 -3.98
C TRP A 21 0.60 5.48 -4.89
N ALA A 22 1.07 6.71 -4.85
CA ALA A 22 2.14 7.17 -5.73
C ALA A 22 3.29 7.75 -4.93
N THR A 23 4.49 7.70 -5.51
CA THR A 23 5.67 8.26 -4.87
C THR A 23 5.67 9.79 -4.90
N HIS A 24 4.94 10.38 -5.84
CA HIS A 24 4.88 11.83 -5.96
C HIS A 24 3.43 12.26 -6.03
N ALA A 25 2.95 12.89 -4.98
CA ALA A 25 1.53 13.26 -4.88
C ALA A 25 1.07 14.17 -6.02
N ASP A 26 1.94 15.08 -6.46
CA ASP A 26 1.57 16.02 -7.50
C ASP A 26 1.55 15.39 -8.89
N LEU A 27 1.96 14.13 -9.01
CA LEU A 27 1.94 13.44 -10.29
C LEU A 27 0.91 12.32 -10.34
N CYS A 28 0.03 12.26 -9.35
CA CYS A 28 -0.98 11.20 -9.29
C CYS A 28 -1.77 11.04 -10.58
N SER A 29 -2.20 12.14 -11.18
CA SER A 29 -3.03 12.08 -12.38
C SER A 29 -2.25 11.62 -13.61
N GLN A 30 -0.92 11.59 -13.52
CA GLN A 30 -0.10 11.12 -14.62
C GLN A 30 0.32 9.67 -14.43
N VAL A 31 0.21 9.16 -13.21
CA VAL A 31 0.51 7.76 -12.93
C VAL A 31 -0.74 6.90 -13.03
N PHE A 32 -1.88 7.42 -12.57
CA PHE A 32 -3.12 6.68 -12.53
C PHE A 32 -4.24 7.42 -13.22
N THR A 33 -5.20 6.67 -13.72
CA THR A 33 -6.40 7.25 -14.31
C THR A 33 -7.58 6.33 -13.99
N LYS A 34 -8.78 6.76 -14.31
CA LYS A 34 -9.96 5.92 -14.15
C LYS A 34 -10.45 5.46 -15.50
N LYS A 35 -10.77 4.19 -15.58
CA LYS A 35 -11.36 3.62 -16.77
C LYS A 35 -12.50 2.73 -16.31
N ASP A 36 -13.71 3.00 -16.79
CA ASP A 36 -14.91 2.25 -16.41
C ASP A 36 -15.07 2.23 -14.89
N ASN A 37 -14.85 3.39 -14.26
CA ASN A 37 -15.03 3.54 -12.82
C ASN A 37 -14.00 2.79 -12.00
N ARG A 38 -12.92 2.38 -12.62
CA ARG A 38 -11.88 1.62 -11.95
C ARG A 38 -10.55 2.32 -12.14
N VAL A 39 -9.75 2.38 -11.08
CA VAL A 39 -8.44 3.00 -11.15
C VAL A 39 -7.48 2.05 -11.86
N VAL A 40 -6.78 2.57 -12.86
CA VAL A 40 -5.78 1.81 -13.61
C VAL A 40 -4.55 2.70 -13.80
N TYR A 41 -3.46 2.09 -14.26
CA TYR A 41 -2.28 2.87 -14.60
C TYR A 41 -2.52 3.64 -15.88
N ALA A 42 -2.09 4.90 -15.89
CA ALA A 42 -2.19 5.72 -17.08
C ALA A 42 -1.13 5.30 -18.09
N GLU A 43 -1.38 5.63 -19.35
CA GLU A 43 -0.43 5.34 -20.41
C GLU A 43 0.85 6.12 -20.14
N PHE A 44 2.00 5.49 -20.32
CA PHE A 44 3.32 6.09 -20.09
C PHE A 44 3.53 6.52 -18.63
N SER A 45 2.79 5.92 -17.72
CA SER A 45 2.85 6.33 -16.32
C SER A 45 4.24 6.12 -15.72
N GLU A 46 5.02 5.20 -16.25
CA GLU A 46 6.34 4.91 -15.70
C GLU A 46 7.27 6.11 -15.83
N LEU A 47 6.95 7.08 -16.66
CA LEU A 47 7.75 8.30 -16.79
C LEU A 47 7.52 9.28 -15.64
N PHE A 48 6.48 9.08 -14.86
CA PHE A 48 6.05 10.04 -13.85
C PHE A 48 6.13 9.50 -12.42
N GLY A 49 6.83 8.41 -12.23
CA GLY A 49 7.03 7.90 -10.90
C GLY A 49 6.49 6.50 -10.75
N SER A 50 6.53 6.04 -9.53
CA SER A 50 6.17 4.69 -9.19
C SER A 50 4.97 4.69 -8.28
N GLY A 51 4.35 3.55 -8.11
CA GLY A 51 3.21 3.43 -7.25
C GLY A 51 2.56 2.06 -7.39
N PHE A 52 1.44 1.89 -6.71
CA PHE A 52 0.68 0.65 -6.76
C PHE A 52 -0.77 0.94 -6.44
N ILE A 53 -1.62 -0.02 -6.75
CA ILE A 53 -3.04 0.10 -6.49
C ILE A 53 -3.42 -1.04 -5.55
N ILE A 54 -4.12 -0.72 -4.47
CA ILE A 54 -4.62 -1.73 -3.56
C ILE A 54 -6.13 -1.79 -3.68
N ASP A 55 -6.65 -2.99 -3.99
CA ASP A 55 -8.06 -3.26 -4.05
C ASP A 55 -8.35 -4.38 -3.07
N GLY A 56 -8.86 -4.06 -1.89
CA GLY A 56 -9.13 -5.07 -0.88
C GLY A 56 -7.88 -5.85 -0.52
N ASP A 57 -7.81 -7.12 -0.88
CA ASP A 57 -6.65 -7.95 -0.58
C ASP A 57 -5.74 -8.13 -1.79
N ARG A 58 -5.85 -7.27 -2.82
CA ARG A 58 -4.98 -7.33 -3.97
C ARG A 58 -4.13 -6.09 -4.07
N ILE A 59 -2.87 -6.31 -4.43
CA ILE A 59 -1.95 -5.21 -4.74
C ILE A 59 -1.62 -5.34 -6.21
N ARG A 60 -1.95 -4.31 -6.99
CA ARG A 60 -1.68 -4.32 -8.43
C ARG A 60 -0.52 -3.42 -8.74
N GLY A 61 0.59 -4.02 -9.17
CA GLY A 61 1.72 -3.26 -9.71
C GLY A 61 1.64 -3.21 -11.22
N ARG A 62 2.62 -2.58 -11.84
CA ARG A 62 2.64 -2.51 -13.30
C ARG A 62 2.90 -3.86 -13.94
N ALA A 63 3.75 -4.66 -13.33
CA ALA A 63 4.17 -5.91 -13.93
C ALA A 63 3.74 -7.14 -13.14
N ALA A 64 3.15 -6.95 -11.99
CA ALA A 64 2.80 -8.07 -11.11
C ALA A 64 1.55 -7.74 -10.33
N THR A 65 0.81 -8.79 -9.96
CA THR A 65 -0.34 -8.65 -9.08
C THR A 65 -0.13 -9.56 -7.89
N CYS A 66 -0.41 -9.05 -6.71
CA CYS A 66 -0.22 -9.79 -5.48
C CYS A 66 -1.53 -10.00 -4.77
N SER A 67 -1.68 -11.17 -4.14
CA SER A 67 -2.80 -11.43 -3.25
C SER A 67 -2.28 -11.41 -1.82
N ILE A 68 -2.84 -10.56 -0.98
CA ILE A 68 -2.41 -10.45 0.41
C ILE A 68 -2.90 -11.68 1.17
N LYS A 69 -1.97 -12.43 1.74
CA LYS A 69 -2.30 -13.64 2.48
C LYS A 69 -2.43 -13.37 3.96
N SER A 70 -1.69 -12.43 4.48
CA SER A 70 -1.78 -12.10 5.89
C SER A 70 -1.44 -10.64 6.10
N ARG A 71 -1.98 -10.10 7.17
CA ARG A 71 -1.81 -8.70 7.51
C ARG A 71 -1.68 -8.60 9.01
N LYS A 72 -0.62 -7.95 9.47
CA LYS A 72 -0.39 -7.80 10.90
C LYS A 72 -0.05 -6.35 11.17
N GLN A 73 -0.83 -5.71 12.00
CA GLN A 73 -0.61 -4.31 12.34
C GLN A 73 -0.33 -4.18 13.83
N GLU A 74 0.73 -3.48 14.17
CA GLU A 74 1.06 -3.17 15.55
C GLU A 74 1.38 -1.68 15.61
N GLY A 75 0.47 -0.90 16.19
CA GLY A 75 0.64 0.55 16.19
C GLY A 75 0.62 1.06 14.76
N ASP A 76 1.67 1.76 14.37
CA ASP A 76 1.79 2.28 13.02
C ASP A 76 2.62 1.39 12.10
N SER A 77 3.01 0.21 12.58
CA SER A 77 3.75 -0.75 11.76
C SER A 77 2.79 -1.76 11.16
N LEU A 78 2.92 -2.02 9.88
CA LEU A 78 2.05 -2.92 9.17
C LEU A 78 2.89 -3.87 8.33
N GLU A 79 2.71 -5.18 8.56
CA GLU A 79 3.42 -6.19 7.79
C GLU A 79 2.41 -6.94 6.95
N LEU A 80 2.66 -6.99 5.66
CA LEU A 80 1.83 -7.74 4.73
C LEU A 80 2.65 -8.88 4.15
N SER A 81 2.03 -10.04 4.03
CA SER A 81 2.60 -11.16 3.31
C SER A 81 1.70 -11.43 2.12
N ALA A 82 2.26 -11.52 0.95
CA ALA A 82 1.47 -11.64 -0.26
C ALA A 82 2.09 -12.64 -1.23
N ALA A 83 1.23 -13.26 -2.02
CA ALA A 83 1.65 -14.11 -3.11
C ALA A 83 1.56 -13.28 -4.38
N CYS A 84 2.68 -13.07 -5.03
CA CYS A 84 2.79 -12.19 -6.19
C CYS A 84 3.05 -12.99 -7.44
N ALA A 85 2.42 -12.60 -8.54
CA ALA A 85 2.57 -13.26 -9.83
C ALA A 85 2.83 -12.23 -10.92
N SER A 86 3.79 -12.53 -11.78
CA SER A 86 4.04 -11.75 -12.99
C SER A 86 3.93 -12.71 -14.17
N SER A 87 4.26 -12.25 -15.36
CA SER A 87 4.20 -13.09 -16.53
C SER A 87 5.26 -14.19 -16.52
N VAL A 88 6.29 -14.08 -15.68
CA VAL A 88 7.41 -15.01 -15.71
C VAL A 88 7.57 -15.83 -14.45
N MET A 89 7.01 -15.41 -13.32
CA MET A 89 7.23 -16.13 -12.08
C MET A 89 6.20 -15.80 -11.03
N THR A 90 6.11 -16.65 -10.02
CA THR A 90 5.34 -16.37 -8.81
C THR A 90 6.28 -16.43 -7.63
N GLN A 91 6.02 -15.62 -6.61
CA GLN A 91 6.84 -15.65 -5.41
C GLN A 91 6.08 -15.02 -4.25
N ASP A 92 6.50 -15.36 -3.05
CA ASP A 92 5.96 -14.72 -1.86
C ASP A 92 6.79 -13.48 -1.58
N VAL A 93 6.11 -12.40 -1.23
CA VAL A 93 6.76 -11.11 -0.97
C VAL A 93 6.22 -10.55 0.33
N GLY A 94 7.12 -10.03 1.15
CA GLY A 94 6.74 -9.33 2.37
C GLY A 94 6.82 -7.83 2.12
N PHE A 95 5.85 -7.11 2.68
CA PHE A 95 5.85 -5.66 2.61
C PHE A 95 5.85 -5.11 4.02
N SER A 96 6.89 -4.38 4.39
CA SER A 96 6.99 -3.75 5.70
C SER A 96 6.64 -2.29 5.52
N LEU A 97 5.53 -1.88 6.11
CA LEU A 97 5.01 -0.54 5.93
C LEU A 97 4.92 0.16 7.27
N LYS A 98 5.09 1.47 7.23
CA LYS A 98 4.83 2.32 8.37
C LYS A 98 3.75 3.31 7.99
N ILE A 99 2.73 3.42 8.83
CA ILE A 99 1.63 4.34 8.58
C ILE A 99 2.03 5.70 9.12
N ILE A 100 2.20 6.66 8.24
CA ILE A 100 2.56 8.03 8.64
C ILE A 100 1.28 8.80 9.00
N ASP A 101 0.28 8.71 8.14
CA ASP A 101 -1.05 9.25 8.40
C ASP A 101 -2.03 8.52 7.48
N ASP A 102 -3.28 8.97 7.43
CA ASP A 102 -4.30 8.26 6.66
C ASP A 102 -4.00 8.20 5.18
N ASN A 103 -3.16 9.08 4.69
CA ASN A 103 -2.89 9.18 3.25
C ASN A 103 -1.42 9.03 2.90
N THR A 104 -0.58 8.64 3.85
CA THR A 104 0.85 8.50 3.62
C THR A 104 1.37 7.25 4.31
N ILE A 105 2.03 6.41 3.55
CA ILE A 105 2.71 5.24 4.12
C ILE A 105 4.15 5.23 3.64
N SER A 106 5.01 4.59 4.42
CA SER A 106 6.41 4.42 4.06
C SER A 106 6.70 2.94 3.97
N ARG A 107 7.35 2.53 2.91
CA ARG A 107 7.75 1.14 2.74
C ARG A 107 9.23 1.00 3.00
N SER A 108 9.60 0.05 3.87
CA SER A 108 10.98 -0.27 4.14
C SER A 108 11.42 -1.42 3.25
N PHE A 109 12.68 -1.39 2.88
CA PHE A 109 13.29 -2.46 2.09
C PHE A 109 14.36 -3.12 2.96
N PRO A 110 14.00 -4.19 3.68
CA PRO A 110 14.97 -4.79 4.63
C PRO A 110 16.25 -5.25 3.98
N GLU A 111 16.20 -5.58 2.69
CA GLU A 111 17.40 -6.04 1.97
C GLU A 111 18.42 -4.93 1.80
N ILE A 112 18.01 -3.69 1.90
CA ILE A 112 18.88 -2.55 1.71
C ILE A 112 18.75 -1.67 2.93
N ALA A 113 19.70 -1.76 3.83
CA ALA A 113 19.62 -1.08 5.11
C ALA A 113 19.41 0.42 4.94
N GLY A 114 18.46 0.95 5.67
CA GLY A 114 18.20 2.38 5.66
C GLY A 114 17.38 2.86 4.48
N MET A 115 16.95 1.97 3.61
CA MET A 115 16.18 2.41 2.45
C MET A 115 14.69 2.35 2.73
N SER A 116 13.99 3.42 2.41
CA SER A 116 12.54 3.44 2.51
C SER A 116 12.00 4.37 1.42
N GLN A 117 10.73 4.20 1.11
CA GLN A 117 10.06 5.01 0.12
C GLN A 117 8.68 5.39 0.64
N ASN A 118 8.37 6.66 0.58
CA ASN A 118 7.05 7.13 0.97
C ASN A 118 6.11 7.10 -0.23
N TYR A 119 4.86 6.78 0.06
CA TYR A 119 3.80 6.78 -0.94
C TYR A 119 2.63 7.59 -0.40
N THR A 120 2.01 8.35 -1.26
CA THR A 120 0.86 9.17 -0.92
C THR A 120 -0.37 8.61 -1.64
N ARG A 121 -1.49 8.55 -0.93
CA ARG A 121 -2.75 8.10 -1.53
C ARG A 121 -3.23 9.16 -2.50
N CYS A 122 -3.54 8.75 -3.71
CA CYS A 122 -4.01 9.66 -4.75
C CYS A 122 -5.50 9.85 -4.65
N LYS A 123 -5.94 11.05 -4.91
CA LYS A 123 -7.37 11.35 -5.02
C LYS A 123 -7.68 11.41 -6.51
N LEU A 124 -8.51 10.50 -6.95
CA LEU A 124 -8.83 10.37 -8.37
C LEU A 124 -10.32 10.44 -8.62
#